data_4dcc984daa8252a0dcb3b063bf151e06
#
_entry.id   4dcc984daa8252a0dcb3b063bf151e06
#
_cell.length_a   1.000
_cell.length_b   1.000
_cell.length_c   1.000
_cell.angle_alpha   90.00
_cell.angle_beta   90.00
_cell.angle_gamma   90.00
#
_symmetry.space_group_name_H-M   'P 1'
#
loop_
_entity.id
_entity.type
_entity.pdbx_description
1 polymer ?
#
loop_
_entity_poly.entity_id
_entity_poly.type
_entity_poly.pdbx_seq_one_letter_code
_entity_poly.pdbx_strand_id
1 'polypeptide(L)'
;MKRPINFRTILLACLIISVGQLSMGLVMPSLPWIAKDFSVSLDQAQLLVSIYLLGFGPSQFIYGPMSDALGRKKVLLAGLLIAMSGLLMIIFWSHTFTGMVLGRFLQGLGTGCCAVLARASTRDQFSGNELPVAMSYIAMAASITPLIAPVIGGFINFHFGWSMVFISLLGYVSLAWIIIAFRFKETITRRSAIPSPAKMLVQYRDLLSSRYFMSFASISWLNFSLMITTVSVMPFIMQDQIGMTSDEYAMWALIPALGMLGGTTICNRIRPVIGNKKMLLCTPVLHISAALWLFFCPVEPLYLMIGQLLMILGNGIALPCAQALVMQPYKEQAGAAAAMSGGGQMGGSSL
;
A
#
# COMPACT_ATOMS: atom_id res chain seq x y z
N MET A 1 12.36 31.36 18.66
CA MET A 1 12.93 30.01 18.86
C MET A 1 12.07 28.99 18.10
N LYS A 2 12.63 28.30 17.09
CA LYS A 2 11.94 27.20 16.39
C LYS A 2 11.79 26.04 17.40
N ARG A 3 10.56 25.65 17.70
CA ARG A 3 10.33 24.42 18.49
C ARG A 3 10.96 23.24 17.72
N PRO A 4 11.71 22.36 18.35
CA PRO A 4 12.26 21.18 17.66
C PRO A 4 11.10 20.30 17.18
N ILE A 5 11.18 19.85 15.93
CA ILE A 5 10.20 18.96 15.33
C ILE A 5 10.03 17.74 16.23
N ASN A 6 8.80 17.40 16.57
CA ASN A 6 8.51 16.26 17.45
C ASN A 6 8.69 14.94 16.70
N PHE A 7 9.91 14.42 16.67
CA PHE A 7 10.25 13.15 16.01
C PHE A 7 9.47 11.96 16.52
N ARG A 8 9.01 11.97 17.80
CA ARG A 8 8.19 10.85 18.34
C ARG A 8 6.86 10.73 17.59
N THR A 9 6.25 11.86 17.25
CA THR A 9 5.01 11.88 16.45
C THR A 9 5.25 11.34 15.04
N ILE A 10 6.35 11.73 14.41
CA ILE A 10 6.72 11.25 13.06
C ILE A 10 6.95 9.73 13.09
N LEU A 11 7.72 9.24 14.06
CA LEU A 11 7.97 7.79 14.21
C LEU A 11 6.67 6.99 14.41
N LEU A 12 5.72 7.51 15.21
CA LEU A 12 4.41 6.86 15.36
C LEU A 12 3.63 6.84 14.04
N ALA A 13 3.65 7.93 13.28
CA ALA A 13 3.00 7.97 11.97
C ALA A 13 3.66 7.02 10.95
N CYS A 14 5.00 6.91 10.98
CA CYS A 14 5.74 5.93 10.18
C CYS A 14 5.43 4.48 10.59
N LEU A 15 5.30 4.20 11.89
CA LEU A 15 4.87 2.91 12.39
C LEU A 15 3.45 2.57 11.91
N ILE A 16 2.52 3.52 11.99
CA ILE A 16 1.13 3.32 11.55
C ILE A 16 1.08 2.99 10.05
N ILE A 17 1.75 3.78 9.21
CA ILE A 17 1.70 3.55 7.74
C ILE A 17 2.36 2.23 7.36
N SER A 18 3.42 1.80 8.05
CA SER A 18 4.13 0.55 7.76
C SER A 18 3.31 -0.70 8.04
N VAL A 19 2.34 -0.65 8.96
CA VAL A 19 1.45 -1.80 9.25
C VAL A 19 0.72 -2.27 8.00
N GLY A 20 0.08 -1.35 7.25
CA GLY A 20 -0.63 -1.69 6.03
C GLY A 20 0.30 -2.23 4.93
N GLN A 21 1.46 -1.60 4.78
CA GLN A 21 2.44 -1.95 3.74
C GLN A 21 3.10 -3.33 4.01
N LEU A 22 3.50 -3.58 5.25
CA LEU A 22 4.06 -4.89 5.64
C LEU A 22 3.03 -6.00 5.50
N SER A 23 1.78 -5.76 5.91
CA SER A 23 0.68 -6.73 5.80
C SER A 23 0.44 -7.21 4.37
N MET A 24 0.75 -6.39 3.39
CA MET A 24 0.67 -6.75 1.98
C MET A 24 1.96 -7.44 1.51
N GLY A 25 3.11 -6.82 1.73
CA GLY A 25 4.36 -7.21 1.10
C GLY A 25 4.98 -8.50 1.65
N LEU A 26 4.86 -8.78 2.96
CA LEU A 26 5.45 -9.97 3.57
C LEU A 26 4.91 -11.29 2.98
N VAL A 27 3.65 -11.30 2.57
CA VAL A 27 2.97 -12.53 2.12
C VAL A 27 3.33 -12.90 0.68
N MET A 28 3.79 -11.95 -0.14
CA MET A 28 4.05 -12.17 -1.57
C MET A 28 4.97 -13.37 -1.85
N PRO A 29 6.15 -13.52 -1.20
CA PRO A 29 7.04 -14.67 -1.46
C PRO A 29 6.48 -16.01 -1.01
N SER A 30 5.45 -16.01 -0.16
CA SER A 30 4.82 -17.22 0.37
C SER A 30 3.70 -17.76 -0.51
N LEU A 31 3.22 -16.99 -1.50
CA LEU A 31 2.07 -17.37 -2.34
C LEU A 31 2.25 -18.74 -3.04
N PRO A 32 3.41 -19.07 -3.66
CA PRO A 32 3.62 -20.37 -4.28
C PRO A 32 3.52 -21.54 -3.28
N TRP A 33 4.04 -21.34 -2.06
CA TRP A 33 4.00 -22.34 -0.99
C TRP A 33 2.58 -22.55 -0.48
N ILE A 34 1.81 -21.48 -0.32
CA ILE A 34 0.40 -21.54 0.05
C ILE A 34 -0.40 -22.27 -1.04
N ALA A 35 -0.13 -21.96 -2.32
CA ALA A 35 -0.79 -22.65 -3.45
C ALA A 35 -0.56 -24.15 -3.41
N LYS A 36 0.67 -24.58 -3.13
CA LYS A 36 1.01 -26.02 -3.00
C LYS A 36 0.32 -26.68 -1.82
N ASP A 37 0.39 -26.09 -0.63
CA ASP A 37 -0.19 -26.67 0.59
C ASP A 37 -1.71 -26.83 0.51
N PHE A 38 -2.40 -25.88 -0.12
CA PHE A 38 -3.85 -25.96 -0.30
C PHE A 38 -4.27 -26.64 -1.61
N SER A 39 -3.32 -27.07 -2.46
CA SER A 39 -3.58 -27.64 -3.77
C SER A 39 -4.51 -26.76 -4.62
N VAL A 40 -4.29 -25.43 -4.59
CA VAL A 40 -5.07 -24.43 -5.34
C VAL A 40 -4.26 -23.89 -6.52
N SER A 41 -4.97 -23.36 -7.53
CA SER A 41 -4.33 -22.76 -8.70
C SER A 41 -3.61 -21.44 -8.35
N LEU A 42 -2.74 -20.99 -9.25
CA LEU A 42 -2.08 -19.69 -9.18
C LEU A 42 -3.10 -18.55 -8.99
N ASP A 43 -4.15 -18.54 -9.79
CA ASP A 43 -5.19 -17.50 -9.73
C ASP A 43 -5.90 -17.49 -8.38
N GLN A 44 -6.17 -18.68 -7.82
CA GLN A 44 -6.74 -18.79 -6.49
C GLN A 44 -5.80 -18.27 -5.41
N ALA A 45 -4.50 -18.57 -5.48
CA ALA A 45 -3.53 -18.05 -4.51
C ALA A 45 -3.41 -16.52 -4.60
N GLN A 46 -3.47 -15.94 -5.81
CA GLN A 46 -3.47 -14.49 -6.01
C GLN A 46 -4.72 -13.80 -5.44
N LEU A 47 -5.84 -14.54 -5.29
CA LEU A 47 -7.03 -14.04 -4.62
C LEU A 47 -6.73 -13.55 -3.19
N LEU A 48 -5.73 -14.10 -2.50
CA LEU A 48 -5.33 -13.65 -1.18
C LEU A 48 -4.79 -12.20 -1.18
N VAL A 49 -4.20 -11.77 -2.30
CA VAL A 49 -3.76 -10.38 -2.48
C VAL A 49 -4.95 -9.50 -2.85
N SER A 50 -5.72 -9.93 -3.84
CA SER A 50 -6.88 -9.19 -4.34
C SER A 50 -7.91 -8.92 -3.24
N ILE A 51 -8.23 -9.93 -2.44
CA ILE A 51 -9.22 -9.80 -1.37
C ILE A 51 -8.72 -8.91 -0.21
N TYR A 52 -7.42 -8.94 0.08
CA TYR A 52 -6.81 -8.01 1.02
C TYR A 52 -6.97 -6.56 0.54
N LEU A 53 -6.67 -6.29 -0.74
CA LEU A 53 -6.80 -4.96 -1.34
C LEU A 53 -8.25 -4.51 -1.41
N LEU A 54 -9.19 -5.44 -1.66
CA LEU A 54 -10.63 -5.17 -1.64
C LEU A 54 -11.11 -4.77 -0.24
N GLY A 55 -10.56 -5.34 0.82
CA GLY A 55 -10.81 -4.87 2.18
C GLY A 55 -10.14 -3.53 2.49
N PHE A 56 -8.87 -3.39 2.10
CA PHE A 56 -8.02 -2.24 2.41
C PHE A 56 -8.46 -0.96 1.70
N GLY A 57 -8.77 -1.03 0.40
CA GLY A 57 -9.10 0.14 -0.41
C GLY A 57 -10.39 0.82 0.03
N PRO A 58 -11.56 0.15 -0.06
CA PRO A 58 -12.85 0.74 0.30
C PRO A 58 -12.96 1.17 1.77
N SER A 59 -12.28 0.48 2.69
CA SER A 59 -12.31 0.85 4.11
C SER A 59 -11.77 2.26 4.37
N GLN A 60 -10.86 2.75 3.54
CA GLN A 60 -10.30 4.10 3.66
C GLN A 60 -11.37 5.19 3.55
N PHE A 61 -12.43 4.96 2.75
CA PHE A 61 -13.54 5.91 2.61
C PHE A 61 -14.32 6.10 3.91
N ILE A 62 -14.36 5.05 4.73
CA ILE A 62 -15.10 5.04 6.00
C ILE A 62 -14.24 5.58 7.13
N TYR A 63 -12.97 5.18 7.21
CA TYR A 63 -12.09 5.51 8.33
C TYR A 63 -11.77 6.99 8.44
N GLY A 64 -11.67 7.72 7.33
CA GLY A 64 -11.46 9.18 7.33
C GLY A 64 -12.54 9.90 8.15
N PRO A 65 -13.78 9.96 7.64
CA PRO A 65 -14.90 10.62 8.32
C PRO A 65 -15.20 10.06 9.72
N MET A 66 -15.09 8.74 9.88
CA MET A 66 -15.33 8.09 11.18
C MET A 66 -14.31 8.56 12.22
N SER A 67 -13.05 8.74 11.83
CA SER A 67 -12.00 9.21 12.72
C SER A 67 -12.13 10.69 13.06
N ASP A 68 -12.70 11.50 12.14
CA ASP A 68 -13.01 12.90 12.41
C ASP A 68 -14.11 13.07 13.47
N ALA A 69 -15.03 12.12 13.56
CA ALA A 69 -16.14 12.15 14.50
C ALA A 69 -15.84 11.47 15.85
N LEU A 70 -15.24 10.27 15.80
CA LEU A 70 -15.03 9.44 16.97
C LEU A 70 -13.66 9.68 17.66
N GLY A 71 -12.73 10.27 16.92
CA GLY A 71 -11.34 10.47 17.32
C GLY A 71 -10.37 9.52 16.62
N ARG A 72 -9.17 10.04 16.28
CA ARG A 72 -8.13 9.28 15.55
C ARG A 72 -7.71 8.01 16.28
N LYS A 73 -7.40 8.15 17.58
CA LYS A 73 -6.90 7.05 18.41
C LYS A 73 -7.88 5.89 18.50
N LYS A 74 -9.15 6.18 18.76
CA LYS A 74 -10.18 5.14 18.93
C LYS A 74 -10.38 4.35 17.65
N VAL A 75 -10.49 5.03 16.51
CA VAL A 75 -10.71 4.41 15.22
C VAL A 75 -9.49 3.60 14.78
N LEU A 76 -8.28 4.11 15.01
CA LEU A 76 -7.05 3.40 14.71
C LEU A 76 -6.93 2.09 15.52
N LEU A 77 -7.18 2.14 16.82
CA LEU A 77 -7.13 0.95 17.69
C LEU A 77 -8.20 -0.08 17.30
N ALA A 78 -9.41 0.37 16.98
CA ALA A 78 -10.49 -0.51 16.51
C ALA A 78 -10.14 -1.18 15.16
N GLY A 79 -9.61 -0.41 14.21
CA GLY A 79 -9.17 -0.96 12.92
C GLY A 79 -8.06 -2.00 13.08
N LEU A 80 -7.07 -1.73 13.93
CA LEU A 80 -6.00 -2.70 14.20
C LEU A 80 -6.52 -3.98 14.89
N LEU A 81 -7.54 -3.88 15.77
CA LEU A 81 -8.21 -5.06 16.33
C LEU A 81 -8.91 -5.90 15.27
N ILE A 82 -9.57 -5.25 14.30
CA ILE A 82 -10.15 -5.95 13.14
C ILE A 82 -9.05 -6.65 12.33
N ALA A 83 -7.91 -5.99 12.10
CA ALA A 83 -6.79 -6.60 11.40
C ALA A 83 -6.22 -7.82 12.16
N MET A 84 -6.08 -7.70 13.47
CA MET A 84 -5.63 -8.81 14.33
C MET A 84 -6.62 -9.98 14.30
N SER A 85 -7.94 -9.73 14.34
CA SER A 85 -8.95 -10.79 14.23
C SER A 85 -8.86 -11.53 12.90
N GLY A 86 -8.59 -10.81 11.79
CA GLY A 86 -8.33 -11.42 10.50
C GLY A 86 -7.08 -12.30 10.50
N LEU A 87 -5.98 -11.85 11.12
CA LEU A 87 -4.75 -12.63 11.28
C LEU A 87 -4.95 -13.88 12.17
N LEU A 88 -5.66 -13.74 13.28
CA LEU A 88 -6.04 -14.87 14.13
C LEU A 88 -6.88 -15.88 13.35
N MET A 89 -7.83 -15.41 12.55
CA MET A 89 -8.63 -16.28 11.70
C MET A 89 -7.75 -17.06 10.71
N ILE A 90 -6.78 -16.41 10.06
CA ILE A 90 -5.82 -17.09 9.17
C ILE A 90 -5.03 -18.16 9.94
N ILE A 91 -4.54 -17.86 11.14
CA ILE A 91 -3.68 -18.76 11.91
C ILE A 91 -4.48 -19.98 12.44
N PHE A 92 -5.66 -19.74 12.99
CA PHE A 92 -6.46 -20.80 13.61
C PHE A 92 -7.39 -21.54 12.64
N TRP A 93 -7.76 -20.94 11.53
CA TRP A 93 -8.65 -21.53 10.52
C TRP A 93 -7.91 -21.84 9.21
N SER A 94 -6.61 -22.07 9.31
CA SER A 94 -5.73 -22.41 8.19
C SER A 94 -5.99 -23.81 7.58
N HIS A 95 -7.02 -24.54 8.06
CA HIS A 95 -7.40 -25.82 7.49
C HIS A 95 -8.17 -25.69 6.17
N THR A 96 -8.69 -24.50 5.85
CA THR A 96 -9.46 -24.24 4.64
C THR A 96 -8.95 -22.96 3.96
N PHE A 97 -8.81 -23.02 2.63
CA PHE A 97 -8.45 -21.85 1.84
C PHE A 97 -9.46 -20.71 2.01
N THR A 98 -10.75 -21.02 2.15
CA THR A 98 -11.81 -20.04 2.42
C THR A 98 -11.56 -19.26 3.72
N GLY A 99 -11.08 -19.93 4.77
CA GLY A 99 -10.72 -19.27 6.04
C GLY A 99 -9.59 -18.26 5.85
N MET A 100 -8.59 -18.59 5.04
CA MET A 100 -7.52 -17.65 4.68
C MET A 100 -8.04 -16.45 3.89
N VAL A 101 -8.91 -16.66 2.91
CA VAL A 101 -9.52 -15.59 2.10
C VAL A 101 -10.30 -14.62 2.98
N LEU A 102 -11.18 -15.12 3.85
CA LEU A 102 -11.95 -14.30 4.78
C LEU A 102 -11.06 -13.56 5.78
N GLY A 103 -10.07 -14.24 6.33
CA GLY A 103 -9.10 -13.62 7.24
C GLY A 103 -8.30 -12.51 6.57
N ARG A 104 -7.90 -12.69 5.30
CA ARG A 104 -7.22 -11.65 4.49
C ARG A 104 -8.12 -10.45 4.21
N PHE A 105 -9.40 -10.67 3.94
CA PHE A 105 -10.36 -9.58 3.81
C PHE A 105 -10.48 -8.76 5.10
N LEU A 106 -10.66 -9.42 6.24
CA LEU A 106 -10.74 -8.75 7.55
C LEU A 106 -9.43 -8.02 7.88
N GLN A 107 -8.28 -8.64 7.60
CA GLN A 107 -6.98 -8.01 7.78
C GLN A 107 -6.86 -6.74 6.93
N GLY A 108 -7.26 -6.79 5.64
CA GLY A 108 -7.27 -5.64 4.75
C GLY A 108 -8.21 -4.54 5.25
N LEU A 109 -9.45 -4.93 5.60
CA LEU A 109 -10.45 -4.02 6.16
C LEU A 109 -9.90 -3.27 7.38
N GLY A 110 -9.23 -3.97 8.30
CA GLY A 110 -8.67 -3.37 9.50
C GLY A 110 -7.47 -2.48 9.23
N THR A 111 -6.52 -2.92 8.40
CA THR A 111 -5.28 -2.16 8.12
C THR A 111 -5.49 -0.94 7.25
N GLY A 112 -6.61 -0.83 6.52
CA GLY A 112 -6.95 0.35 5.72
C GLY A 112 -7.03 1.65 6.53
N CYS A 113 -7.34 1.58 7.84
CA CYS A 113 -7.29 2.75 8.72
C CYS A 113 -5.88 3.38 8.79
N CYS A 114 -4.83 2.57 8.70
CA CYS A 114 -3.45 3.01 8.87
C CYS A 114 -3.02 4.03 7.80
N ALA A 115 -3.40 3.80 6.54
CA ALA A 115 -3.04 4.67 5.43
C ALA A 115 -3.65 6.08 5.57
N VAL A 116 -4.89 6.15 6.05
CA VAL A 116 -5.62 7.41 6.24
C VAL A 116 -5.19 8.11 7.51
N LEU A 117 -5.15 7.40 8.63
CA LEU A 117 -4.95 8.01 9.94
C LEU A 117 -3.49 8.42 10.20
N ALA A 118 -2.51 7.76 9.60
CA ALA A 118 -1.13 8.22 9.65
C ALA A 118 -0.98 9.63 9.08
N ARG A 119 -1.59 9.89 7.92
CA ARG A 119 -1.54 11.21 7.26
C ARG A 119 -2.41 12.23 7.98
N ALA A 120 -3.61 11.83 8.42
CA ALA A 120 -4.55 12.71 9.10
C ALA A 120 -3.99 13.18 10.44
N SER A 121 -3.51 12.27 11.29
CA SER A 121 -2.93 12.61 12.59
C SER A 121 -1.68 13.48 12.48
N THR A 122 -0.89 13.31 11.43
CA THR A 122 0.26 14.18 11.16
C THR A 122 -0.19 15.59 10.78
N ARG A 123 -1.19 15.72 9.93
CA ARG A 123 -1.76 17.02 9.57
C ARG A 123 -2.37 17.75 10.78
N ASP A 124 -2.96 17.00 11.71
CA ASP A 124 -3.54 17.57 12.93
C ASP A 124 -2.47 18.14 13.89
N GLN A 125 -1.23 17.64 13.84
CA GLN A 125 -0.17 17.97 14.80
C GLN A 125 0.92 18.90 14.27
N PHE A 126 1.09 18.98 12.94
CA PHE A 126 2.09 19.82 12.30
C PHE A 126 1.44 20.86 11.40
N SER A 127 2.02 22.06 11.36
CA SER A 127 1.55 23.18 10.52
C SER A 127 2.72 23.92 9.87
N GLY A 128 2.43 24.80 8.93
CA GLY A 128 3.45 25.63 8.25
C GLY A 128 4.55 24.79 7.62
N ASN A 129 5.81 25.14 7.88
CA ASN A 129 6.99 24.48 7.30
C ASN A 129 7.30 23.09 7.88
N GLU A 130 6.71 22.72 9.03
CA GLU A 130 6.95 21.42 9.66
C GLU A 130 6.11 20.30 9.00
N LEU A 131 4.92 20.62 8.52
CA LEU A 131 4.02 19.65 7.90
C LEU A 131 4.62 18.97 6.65
N PRO A 132 5.20 19.67 5.67
CA PRO A 132 5.86 19.04 4.53
C PRO A 132 7.01 18.11 4.95
N VAL A 133 7.77 18.49 5.97
CA VAL A 133 8.86 17.65 6.49
C VAL A 133 8.31 16.37 7.12
N ALA A 134 7.31 16.47 7.99
CA ALA A 134 6.68 15.29 8.59
C ALA A 134 6.05 14.37 7.54
N MET A 135 5.36 14.93 6.55
CA MET A 135 4.76 14.16 5.44
C MET A 135 5.82 13.48 4.56
N SER A 136 7.01 14.07 4.41
CA SER A 136 8.10 13.44 3.66
C SER A 136 8.64 12.18 4.35
N TYR A 137 8.72 12.16 5.67
CA TYR A 137 9.10 10.95 6.44
C TYR A 137 8.05 9.84 6.29
N ILE A 138 6.76 10.18 6.33
CA ILE A 138 5.69 9.20 6.10
C ILE A 138 5.76 8.64 4.67
N ALA A 139 6.00 9.49 3.68
CA ALA A 139 6.16 9.06 2.29
C ALA A 139 7.39 8.16 2.13
N MET A 140 8.50 8.48 2.81
CA MET A 140 9.70 7.65 2.83
C MET A 140 9.42 6.28 3.47
N ALA A 141 8.74 6.23 4.62
CA ALA A 141 8.34 4.98 5.26
C ALA A 141 7.42 4.14 4.34
N ALA A 142 6.43 4.79 3.71
CA ALA A 142 5.53 4.13 2.76
C ALA A 142 6.24 3.58 1.52
N SER A 143 7.36 4.19 1.10
CA SER A 143 8.15 3.74 -0.05
C SER A 143 9.15 2.65 0.32
N ILE A 144 9.80 2.75 1.48
CA ILE A 144 10.83 1.80 1.91
C ILE A 144 10.20 0.48 2.40
N THR A 145 9.07 0.54 3.10
CA THR A 145 8.44 -0.64 3.68
C THR A 145 8.11 -1.73 2.64
N PRO A 146 7.51 -1.44 1.47
CA PRO A 146 7.26 -2.46 0.45
C PRO A 146 8.53 -3.08 -0.14
N LEU A 147 9.68 -2.38 -0.06
CA LEU A 147 10.96 -2.90 -0.53
C LEU A 147 11.50 -3.98 0.41
N ILE A 148 11.40 -3.72 1.71
CA ILE A 148 11.93 -4.59 2.76
C ILE A 148 10.98 -5.75 3.04
N ALA A 149 9.68 -5.55 2.87
CA ALA A 149 8.66 -6.54 3.22
C ALA A 149 8.87 -7.90 2.52
N PRO A 150 9.08 -8.01 1.19
CA PRO A 150 9.31 -9.30 0.55
C PRO A 150 10.59 -9.99 1.03
N VAL A 151 11.65 -9.22 1.35
CA VAL A 151 12.91 -9.77 1.87
C VAL A 151 12.70 -10.45 3.22
N ILE A 152 12.04 -9.76 4.15
CA ILE A 152 11.70 -10.31 5.46
C ILE A 152 10.74 -11.50 5.30
N GLY A 153 9.71 -11.37 4.46
CA GLY A 153 8.72 -12.42 4.20
C GLY A 153 9.34 -13.68 3.60
N GLY A 154 10.22 -13.52 2.62
CA GLY A 154 10.95 -14.64 1.99
C GLY A 154 11.86 -15.36 2.97
N PHE A 155 12.61 -14.60 3.78
CA PHE A 155 13.46 -15.17 4.83
C PHE A 155 12.64 -15.96 5.87
N ILE A 156 11.54 -15.40 6.36
CA ILE A 156 10.66 -16.09 7.33
C ILE A 156 10.06 -17.34 6.69
N ASN A 157 9.55 -17.22 5.46
CA ASN A 157 8.94 -18.34 4.75
C ASN A 157 9.92 -19.50 4.52
N PHE A 158 11.15 -19.20 4.11
CA PHE A 158 12.18 -20.21 3.86
C PHE A 158 12.56 -20.98 5.13
N HIS A 159 12.79 -20.29 6.25
CA HIS A 159 13.29 -20.93 7.49
C HIS A 159 12.18 -21.51 8.37
N PHE A 160 10.98 -20.93 8.35
CA PHE A 160 9.93 -21.24 9.32
C PHE A 160 8.57 -21.59 8.67
N GLY A 161 8.48 -21.52 7.33
CA GLY A 161 7.24 -21.74 6.59
C GLY A 161 6.31 -20.54 6.54
N TRP A 162 5.34 -20.61 5.62
CA TRP A 162 4.42 -19.50 5.33
C TRP A 162 3.51 -19.13 6.52
N SER A 163 3.15 -20.08 7.37
CA SER A 163 2.32 -19.81 8.56
C SER A 163 2.99 -18.82 9.51
N MET A 164 4.33 -18.92 9.65
CA MET A 164 5.10 -18.02 10.51
C MET A 164 5.14 -16.58 9.97
N VAL A 165 4.90 -16.37 8.68
CA VAL A 165 4.76 -15.02 8.11
C VAL A 165 3.53 -14.33 8.71
N PHE A 166 2.39 -15.03 8.84
CA PHE A 166 1.17 -14.49 9.44
C PHE A 166 1.30 -14.32 10.95
N ILE A 167 1.97 -15.25 11.64
CA ILE A 167 2.26 -15.14 13.09
C ILE A 167 3.16 -13.92 13.35
N SER A 168 4.19 -13.71 12.52
CA SER A 168 5.09 -12.56 12.62
C SER A 168 4.33 -11.24 12.37
N LEU A 169 3.41 -11.22 11.40
CA LEU A 169 2.52 -10.10 11.16
C LEU A 169 1.61 -9.82 12.36
N LEU A 170 1.03 -10.86 12.96
CA LEU A 170 0.21 -10.71 14.18
C LEU A 170 1.03 -10.10 15.32
N GLY A 171 2.26 -10.58 15.53
CA GLY A 171 3.18 -10.01 16.51
C GLY A 171 3.48 -8.54 16.24
N TYR A 172 3.76 -8.20 14.98
CA TYR A 172 4.05 -6.81 14.58
C TYR A 172 2.82 -5.89 14.76
N VAL A 173 1.64 -6.31 14.30
CA VAL A 173 0.39 -5.54 14.45
C VAL A 173 0.02 -5.38 15.93
N SER A 174 0.20 -6.43 16.74
CA SER A 174 -0.04 -6.39 18.18
C SER A 174 0.92 -5.42 18.89
N LEU A 175 2.20 -5.46 18.54
CA LEU A 175 3.20 -4.52 19.07
C LEU A 175 2.84 -3.07 18.66
N ALA A 176 2.47 -2.84 17.41
CA ALA A 176 2.03 -1.53 16.94
C ALA A 176 0.78 -1.08 17.70
N TRP A 177 -0.19 -1.96 17.92
CA TRP A 177 -1.40 -1.66 18.70
C TRP A 177 -1.05 -1.24 20.13
N ILE A 178 -0.17 -1.97 20.81
CA ILE A 178 0.30 -1.67 22.18
C ILE A 178 0.98 -0.30 22.20
N ILE A 179 1.93 -0.04 21.28
CA ILE A 179 2.64 1.24 21.21
C ILE A 179 1.65 2.39 21.00
N ILE A 180 0.69 2.22 20.09
CA ILE A 180 -0.33 3.23 19.80
C ILE A 180 -1.25 3.44 21.00
N ALA A 181 -1.68 2.37 21.67
CA ALA A 181 -2.55 2.46 22.84
C ALA A 181 -1.93 3.31 23.96
N PHE A 182 -0.62 3.15 24.20
CA PHE A 182 0.06 3.85 25.29
C PHE A 182 0.73 5.17 24.89
N ARG A 183 1.23 5.29 23.64
CA ARG A 183 2.04 6.44 23.23
C ARG A 183 1.31 7.41 22.29
N PHE A 184 0.30 6.96 21.57
CA PHE A 184 -0.46 7.83 20.66
C PHE A 184 -1.49 8.64 21.46
N LYS A 185 -1.37 9.96 21.39
CA LYS A 185 -2.35 10.89 21.97
C LYS A 185 -3.41 11.23 20.91
N GLU A 186 -4.66 11.46 21.39
CA GLU A 186 -5.70 11.97 20.52
C GLU A 186 -5.27 13.29 19.88
N THR A 187 -5.42 13.41 18.57
CA THR A 187 -4.94 14.57 17.80
C THR A 187 -6.06 15.52 17.41
N ILE A 188 -7.29 15.03 17.41
CA ILE A 188 -8.46 15.85 17.10
C ILE A 188 -8.85 16.73 18.28
N THR A 189 -8.89 18.04 18.06
CA THR A 189 -9.34 19.03 19.05
C THR A 189 -10.83 19.36 18.92
N ARG A 190 -11.39 19.33 17.72
CA ARG A 190 -12.82 19.55 17.44
C ARG A 190 -13.35 18.38 16.61
N ARG A 191 -14.28 17.64 17.18
CA ARG A 191 -14.95 16.54 16.48
C ARG A 191 -15.98 17.11 15.52
N SER A 192 -16.00 16.61 14.30
CA SER A 192 -17.06 16.88 13.31
C SER A 192 -18.18 15.86 13.47
N ALA A 193 -19.38 16.23 13.05
CA ALA A 193 -20.45 15.24 12.92
C ALA A 193 -20.08 14.24 11.82
N ILE A 194 -20.45 12.97 12.01
CA ILE A 194 -20.29 11.96 10.95
C ILE A 194 -21.11 12.46 9.75
N PRO A 195 -20.49 12.67 8.57
CA PRO A 195 -21.25 13.04 7.39
C PRO A 195 -22.32 11.98 7.12
N SER A 196 -23.54 12.40 6.78
CA SER A 196 -24.56 11.42 6.42
C SER A 196 -24.06 10.59 5.22
N PRO A 197 -24.35 9.27 5.16
CA PRO A 197 -23.97 8.43 4.04
C PRO A 197 -24.38 9.01 2.68
N ALA A 198 -25.54 9.68 2.64
CA ALA A 198 -26.03 10.37 1.44
C ALA A 198 -25.10 11.51 0.99
N LYS A 199 -24.61 12.35 1.93
CA LYS A 199 -23.66 13.41 1.60
C LYS A 199 -22.32 12.85 1.11
N MET A 200 -21.83 11.80 1.74
CA MET A 200 -20.59 11.12 1.30
C MET A 200 -20.77 10.55 -0.12
N LEU A 201 -21.90 9.88 -0.38
CA LEU A 201 -22.21 9.31 -1.68
C LEU A 201 -22.26 10.39 -2.78
N VAL A 202 -22.88 11.53 -2.49
CA VAL A 202 -22.95 12.66 -3.42
C VAL A 202 -21.55 13.19 -3.72
N GLN A 203 -20.71 13.42 -2.69
CA GLN A 203 -19.33 13.88 -2.90
C GLN A 203 -18.51 12.91 -3.75
N TYR A 204 -18.61 11.60 -3.50
CA TYR A 204 -17.90 10.60 -4.28
C TYR A 204 -18.44 10.48 -5.71
N ARG A 205 -19.76 10.57 -5.89
CA ARG A 205 -20.39 10.61 -7.22
C ARG A 205 -19.91 11.81 -8.02
N ASP A 206 -19.83 13.00 -7.42
CA ASP A 206 -19.38 14.21 -8.08
C ASP A 206 -17.91 14.11 -8.52
N LEU A 207 -17.03 13.49 -7.69
CA LEU A 207 -15.66 13.21 -8.05
C LEU A 207 -15.57 12.20 -9.22
N LEU A 208 -16.34 11.11 -9.16
CA LEU A 208 -16.38 10.10 -10.24
C LEU A 208 -16.97 10.64 -11.55
N SER A 209 -17.87 11.62 -11.45
CA SER A 209 -18.44 12.29 -12.64
C SER A 209 -17.49 13.35 -13.22
N SER A 210 -16.48 13.77 -12.48
CA SER A 210 -15.51 14.75 -12.96
C SER A 210 -14.53 14.11 -13.94
N ARG A 211 -14.59 14.55 -15.22
CA ARG A 211 -13.65 14.10 -16.26
C ARG A 211 -12.20 14.36 -15.87
N TYR A 212 -11.92 15.50 -15.23
CA TYR A 212 -10.57 15.81 -14.77
C TYR A 212 -10.08 14.83 -13.72
N PHE A 213 -10.91 14.59 -12.68
CA PHE A 213 -10.56 13.64 -11.62
C PHE A 213 -10.31 12.24 -12.19
N MET A 214 -11.25 11.73 -12.97
CA MET A 214 -11.17 10.38 -13.54
C MET A 214 -9.99 10.20 -14.48
N SER A 215 -9.62 11.22 -15.28
CA SER A 215 -8.47 11.12 -16.19
C SER A 215 -7.16 10.85 -15.45
N PHE A 216 -6.90 11.49 -14.32
CA PHE A 216 -5.66 11.28 -13.58
C PHE A 216 -5.76 10.17 -12.52
N ALA A 217 -6.94 9.96 -11.94
CA ALA A 217 -7.17 8.87 -11.01
C ALA A 217 -7.05 7.51 -11.71
N SER A 218 -7.65 7.34 -12.90
CA SER A 218 -7.54 6.11 -13.66
C SER A 218 -6.10 5.76 -14.04
N ILE A 219 -5.28 6.77 -14.40
CA ILE A 219 -3.85 6.54 -14.65
C ILE A 219 -3.16 6.01 -13.38
N SER A 220 -3.45 6.60 -12.22
CA SER A 220 -2.90 6.14 -10.95
C SER A 220 -3.35 4.71 -10.60
N TRP A 221 -4.63 4.40 -10.82
CA TRP A 221 -5.21 3.09 -10.56
C TRP A 221 -4.62 2.02 -11.47
N LEU A 222 -4.55 2.28 -12.78
CA LEU A 222 -3.96 1.35 -13.76
C LEU A 222 -2.47 1.08 -13.48
N ASN A 223 -1.69 2.13 -13.18
CA ASN A 223 -0.28 1.96 -12.86
C ASN A 223 -0.09 1.13 -11.59
N PHE A 224 -0.89 1.35 -10.57
CA PHE A 224 -0.82 0.57 -9.34
C PHE A 224 -1.27 -0.88 -9.56
N SER A 225 -2.35 -1.11 -10.30
CA SER A 225 -2.81 -2.46 -10.66
C SER A 225 -1.72 -3.22 -11.43
N LEU A 226 -1.09 -2.59 -12.42
CA LEU A 226 0.00 -3.17 -13.18
C LEU A 226 1.19 -3.56 -12.27
N MET A 227 1.54 -2.68 -11.33
CA MET A 227 2.58 -2.96 -10.34
C MET A 227 2.22 -4.18 -9.48
N ILE A 228 1.00 -4.21 -8.94
CA ILE A 228 0.57 -5.32 -8.07
C ILE A 228 0.54 -6.63 -8.82
N THR A 229 -0.02 -6.65 -10.04
CA THR A 229 -0.05 -7.86 -10.87
C THR A 229 1.34 -8.42 -11.09
N THR A 230 2.30 -7.59 -11.50
CA THR A 230 3.67 -8.08 -11.75
C THR A 230 4.38 -8.53 -10.48
N VAL A 231 4.20 -7.82 -9.37
CA VAL A 231 4.79 -8.21 -8.08
C VAL A 231 4.16 -9.50 -7.54
N SER A 232 2.87 -9.75 -7.78
CA SER A 232 2.20 -10.97 -7.31
C SER A 232 2.47 -12.21 -8.20
N VAL A 233 2.73 -12.01 -9.49
CA VAL A 233 3.05 -13.11 -10.42
C VAL A 233 4.52 -13.54 -10.32
N MET A 234 5.42 -12.60 -10.09
CA MET A 234 6.86 -12.84 -10.12
C MET A 234 7.35 -13.95 -9.17
N PRO A 235 6.84 -14.09 -7.92
CA PRO A 235 7.22 -15.20 -7.04
C PRO A 235 6.99 -16.56 -7.65
N PHE A 236 5.89 -16.75 -8.40
CA PHE A 236 5.57 -18.02 -9.06
C PHE A 236 6.54 -18.33 -10.21
N ILE A 237 6.89 -17.32 -11.02
CA ILE A 237 7.86 -17.53 -12.11
C ILE A 237 9.23 -17.88 -11.51
N MET A 238 9.67 -17.13 -10.51
CA MET A 238 11.01 -17.32 -9.92
C MET A 238 11.12 -18.60 -9.09
N GLN A 239 10.09 -18.96 -8.32
CA GLN A 239 10.14 -20.10 -7.42
C GLN A 239 9.65 -21.39 -8.09
N ASP A 240 8.55 -21.38 -8.87
CA ASP A 240 7.99 -22.60 -9.45
C ASP A 240 8.57 -22.94 -10.82
N GLN A 241 8.85 -21.94 -11.70
CA GLN A 241 9.40 -22.24 -13.03
C GLN A 241 10.92 -22.29 -13.04
N ILE A 242 11.59 -21.36 -12.31
CA ILE A 242 13.07 -21.32 -12.26
C ILE A 242 13.61 -22.18 -11.12
N GLY A 243 12.80 -22.48 -10.08
CA GLY A 243 13.18 -23.35 -8.97
C GLY A 243 13.94 -22.64 -7.85
N MET A 244 13.83 -21.31 -7.73
CA MET A 244 14.46 -20.55 -6.65
C MET A 244 13.80 -20.80 -5.31
N THR A 245 14.57 -20.67 -4.25
CA THR A 245 14.05 -20.60 -2.89
C THR A 245 13.40 -19.23 -2.58
N SER A 246 12.57 -19.16 -1.55
CA SER A 246 11.87 -17.90 -1.21
C SER A 246 12.82 -16.79 -0.77
N ASP A 247 13.94 -17.14 -0.13
CA ASP A 247 14.98 -16.19 0.30
C ASP A 247 15.82 -15.69 -0.88
N GLU A 248 16.16 -16.58 -1.84
CA GLU A 248 16.82 -16.18 -3.09
C GLU A 248 15.94 -15.19 -3.87
N TYR A 249 14.65 -15.53 -4.06
CA TYR A 249 13.70 -14.59 -4.69
C TYR A 249 13.63 -13.26 -3.95
N ALA A 250 13.62 -13.29 -2.63
CA ALA A 250 13.56 -12.08 -1.82
C ALA A 250 14.75 -11.14 -2.07
N MET A 251 15.95 -11.69 -2.28
CA MET A 251 17.13 -10.89 -2.64
C MET A 251 17.01 -10.29 -4.04
N TRP A 252 16.49 -11.04 -5.01
CA TRP A 252 16.24 -10.54 -6.37
C TRP A 252 15.16 -9.45 -6.39
N ALA A 253 14.16 -9.51 -5.51
CA ALA A 253 13.10 -8.51 -5.39
C ALA A 253 13.61 -7.12 -4.95
N LEU A 254 14.84 -6.99 -4.49
CA LEU A 254 15.48 -5.69 -4.25
C LEU A 254 15.75 -4.91 -5.54
N ILE A 255 15.98 -5.58 -6.66
CA ILE A 255 16.27 -4.92 -7.96
C ILE A 255 15.09 -4.04 -8.42
N PRO A 256 13.86 -4.56 -8.59
CA PRO A 256 12.72 -3.71 -8.94
C PRO A 256 12.41 -2.65 -7.88
N ALA A 257 12.71 -2.93 -6.63
CA ALA A 257 12.59 -1.98 -5.54
C ALA A 257 13.47 -0.74 -5.75
N LEU A 258 14.71 -0.93 -6.22
CA LEU A 258 15.58 0.19 -6.63
C LEU A 258 14.98 1.00 -7.78
N GLY A 259 14.19 0.37 -8.65
CA GLY A 259 13.43 1.04 -9.70
C GLY A 259 12.45 2.08 -9.14
N MET A 260 11.72 1.74 -8.08
CA MET A 260 10.78 2.67 -7.41
C MET A 260 11.53 3.89 -6.82
N LEU A 261 12.64 3.65 -6.12
CA LEU A 261 13.48 4.70 -5.56
C LEU A 261 14.09 5.58 -6.66
N GLY A 262 14.60 4.96 -7.73
CA GLY A 262 15.15 5.66 -8.89
C GLY A 262 14.09 6.53 -9.58
N GLY A 263 12.93 5.98 -9.87
CA GLY A 263 11.81 6.69 -10.49
C GLY A 263 11.32 7.86 -9.65
N THR A 264 11.15 7.67 -8.34
CA THR A 264 10.75 8.73 -7.42
C THR A 264 11.82 9.83 -7.33
N THR A 265 13.10 9.46 -7.33
CA THR A 265 14.22 10.41 -7.30
C THR A 265 14.27 11.23 -8.58
N ILE A 266 14.16 10.58 -9.74
CA ILE A 266 14.08 11.24 -11.05
C ILE A 266 12.88 12.19 -11.08
N CYS A 267 11.72 11.73 -10.64
CA CYS A 267 10.51 12.55 -10.55
C CYS A 267 10.75 13.81 -9.72
N ASN A 268 11.32 13.67 -8.51
CA ASN A 268 11.54 14.80 -7.62
C ASN A 268 12.55 15.83 -8.15
N ARG A 269 13.54 15.39 -8.92
CA ARG A 269 14.56 16.27 -9.52
C ARG A 269 14.06 16.96 -10.79
N ILE A 270 13.35 16.26 -11.65
CA ILE A 270 12.98 16.73 -13.00
C ILE A 270 11.63 17.44 -13.01
N ARG A 271 10.68 16.98 -12.19
CA ARG A 271 9.32 17.54 -12.08
C ARG A 271 9.28 19.07 -11.89
N PRO A 272 10.13 19.69 -11.05
CA PRO A 272 10.12 21.14 -10.90
C PRO A 272 10.42 21.90 -12.19
N VAL A 273 11.15 21.29 -13.14
CA VAL A 273 11.55 21.90 -14.41
C VAL A 273 10.50 21.70 -15.49
N ILE A 274 9.99 20.47 -15.65
CA ILE A 274 9.11 20.13 -16.78
C ILE A 274 7.63 19.98 -16.40
N GLY A 275 7.32 19.90 -15.12
CA GLY A 275 5.97 19.81 -14.58
C GLY A 275 5.38 18.39 -14.56
N ASN A 276 4.33 18.19 -13.74
CA ASN A 276 3.68 16.88 -13.54
C ASN A 276 3.13 16.26 -14.83
N LYS A 277 2.48 17.06 -15.70
CA LYS A 277 1.86 16.54 -16.93
C LYS A 277 2.86 15.95 -17.90
N LYS A 278 3.98 16.67 -18.15
CA LYS A 278 5.02 16.19 -19.08
C LYS A 278 5.74 14.96 -18.52
N MET A 279 6.00 14.94 -17.20
CA MET A 279 6.57 13.75 -16.54
C MET A 279 5.66 12.53 -16.71
N LEU A 280 4.35 12.70 -16.52
CA LEU A 280 3.38 11.63 -16.66
C LEU A 280 3.31 11.08 -18.10
N LEU A 281 3.47 11.94 -19.13
CA LEU A 281 3.50 11.53 -20.53
C LEU A 281 4.73 10.70 -20.92
N CYS A 282 5.82 10.76 -20.15
CA CYS A 282 6.99 9.92 -20.38
C CYS A 282 6.82 8.49 -19.82
N THR A 283 5.88 8.25 -18.92
CA THR A 283 5.75 6.95 -18.24
C THR A 283 5.24 5.83 -19.15
N PRO A 284 4.33 6.02 -20.12
CA PRO A 284 3.95 4.97 -21.06
C PRO A 284 5.12 4.40 -21.85
N VAL A 285 6.12 5.23 -22.19
CA VAL A 285 7.32 4.77 -22.90
C VAL A 285 8.07 3.74 -22.06
N LEU A 286 8.26 4.01 -20.77
CA LEU A 286 8.91 3.07 -19.85
C LEU A 286 8.11 1.78 -19.67
N HIS A 287 6.78 1.87 -19.53
CA HIS A 287 5.92 0.69 -19.39
C HIS A 287 5.89 -0.16 -20.67
N ILE A 288 5.80 0.46 -21.85
CA ILE A 288 5.85 -0.25 -23.12
C ILE A 288 7.21 -0.89 -23.31
N SER A 289 8.31 -0.17 -23.04
CA SER A 289 9.66 -0.74 -23.10
C SER A 289 9.83 -1.92 -22.16
N ALA A 290 9.32 -1.83 -20.94
CA ALA A 290 9.33 -2.93 -19.96
C ALA A 290 8.51 -4.13 -20.42
N ALA A 291 7.32 -3.89 -21.00
CA ALA A 291 6.46 -4.94 -21.53
C ALA A 291 7.11 -5.65 -22.74
N LEU A 292 7.67 -4.90 -23.68
CA LEU A 292 8.40 -5.46 -24.81
C LEU A 292 9.63 -6.26 -24.33
N TRP A 293 10.37 -5.73 -23.38
CA TRP A 293 11.50 -6.45 -22.79
C TRP A 293 11.06 -7.78 -22.20
N LEU A 294 10.05 -7.78 -21.31
CA LEU A 294 9.54 -8.99 -20.67
C LEU A 294 8.95 -10.00 -21.65
N PHE A 295 8.40 -9.53 -22.78
CA PHE A 295 7.84 -10.40 -23.81
C PHE A 295 8.93 -11.16 -24.61
N PHE A 296 10.06 -10.53 -24.88
CA PHE A 296 11.13 -11.10 -25.70
C PHE A 296 12.32 -11.66 -24.89
N CYS A 297 12.41 -11.34 -23.59
CA CYS A 297 13.54 -11.79 -22.79
C CYS A 297 13.46 -13.30 -22.46
N PRO A 298 14.60 -13.96 -22.27
CA PRO A 298 14.62 -15.32 -21.75
C PRO A 298 14.06 -15.36 -20.30
N VAL A 299 13.51 -16.51 -19.93
CA VAL A 299 12.98 -16.74 -18.58
C VAL A 299 14.16 -17.02 -17.62
N GLU A 300 14.95 -15.99 -17.38
CA GLU A 300 16.10 -16.00 -16.47
C GLU A 300 15.97 -14.86 -15.45
N PRO A 301 16.48 -15.06 -14.22
CA PRO A 301 16.27 -14.13 -13.12
C PRO A 301 16.64 -12.68 -13.44
N LEU A 302 17.82 -12.47 -13.98
CA LEU A 302 18.35 -11.14 -14.25
C LEU A 302 17.48 -10.38 -15.28
N TYR A 303 17.10 -11.05 -16.36
CA TYR A 303 16.32 -10.42 -17.44
C TYR A 303 14.90 -10.08 -16.97
N LEU A 304 14.28 -10.97 -16.19
CA LEU A 304 12.96 -10.72 -15.59
C LEU A 304 13.00 -9.54 -14.63
N MET A 305 14.03 -9.48 -13.77
CA MET A 305 14.18 -8.37 -12.81
C MET A 305 14.51 -7.04 -13.48
N ILE A 306 15.23 -7.01 -14.60
CA ILE A 306 15.46 -5.80 -15.40
C ILE A 306 14.12 -5.28 -15.96
N GLY A 307 13.30 -6.16 -16.53
CA GLY A 307 11.98 -5.78 -17.03
C GLY A 307 11.08 -5.23 -15.92
N GLN A 308 11.07 -5.89 -14.77
CA GLN A 308 10.31 -5.44 -13.60
C GLN A 308 10.86 -4.11 -13.04
N LEU A 309 12.20 -3.92 -13.01
CA LEU A 309 12.83 -2.66 -12.61
C LEU A 309 12.37 -1.50 -13.50
N LEU A 310 12.39 -1.67 -14.83
CA LEU A 310 11.94 -0.64 -15.78
C LEU A 310 10.47 -0.26 -15.55
N MET A 311 9.61 -1.26 -15.32
CA MET A 311 8.20 -1.05 -15.04
C MET A 311 8.00 -0.28 -13.73
N ILE A 312 8.66 -0.71 -12.65
CA ILE A 312 8.53 -0.08 -11.33
C ILE A 312 9.19 1.30 -11.30
N LEU A 313 10.22 1.53 -12.10
CA LEU A 313 10.79 2.87 -12.31
C LEU A 313 9.74 3.80 -12.95
N GLY A 314 9.00 3.33 -13.95
CA GLY A 314 7.87 4.06 -14.53
C GLY A 314 6.78 4.39 -13.49
N ASN A 315 6.44 3.45 -12.62
CA ASN A 315 5.51 3.65 -11.51
C ASN A 315 6.02 4.67 -10.49
N GLY A 316 7.32 4.68 -10.19
CA GLY A 316 7.95 5.66 -9.31
C GLY A 316 7.83 7.11 -9.82
N ILE A 317 7.65 7.29 -11.12
CA ILE A 317 7.37 8.59 -11.75
C ILE A 317 5.85 8.83 -11.85
N ALA A 318 5.09 7.85 -12.32
CA ALA A 318 3.67 7.99 -12.62
C ALA A 318 2.82 8.28 -11.38
N LEU A 319 3.01 7.49 -10.31
CA LEU A 319 2.17 7.57 -9.11
C LEU A 319 2.21 8.95 -8.44
N PRO A 320 3.38 9.53 -8.08
CA PRO A 320 3.41 10.85 -7.44
C PRO A 320 2.92 11.98 -8.36
N CYS A 321 3.17 11.89 -9.69
CA CYS A 321 2.68 12.88 -10.64
C CYS A 321 1.16 12.83 -10.81
N ALA A 322 0.60 11.64 -10.96
CA ALA A 322 -0.84 11.43 -11.07
C ALA A 322 -1.57 11.87 -9.80
N GLN A 323 -1.07 11.49 -8.62
CA GLN A 323 -1.62 11.89 -7.32
C GLN A 323 -1.61 13.42 -7.15
N ALA A 324 -0.53 14.10 -7.53
CA ALA A 324 -0.44 15.55 -7.47
C ALA A 324 -1.48 16.23 -8.38
N LEU A 325 -1.68 15.71 -9.60
CA LEU A 325 -2.67 16.23 -10.54
C LEU A 325 -4.10 15.97 -10.09
N VAL A 326 -4.40 14.76 -9.57
CA VAL A 326 -5.71 14.43 -9.00
C VAL A 326 -6.12 15.40 -7.90
N MET A 327 -5.18 15.75 -7.01
CA MET A 327 -5.47 16.57 -5.82
C MET A 327 -5.54 18.08 -6.11
N GLN A 328 -4.97 18.53 -7.23
CA GLN A 328 -4.73 19.96 -7.50
C GLN A 328 -6.02 20.82 -7.46
N PRO A 329 -7.17 20.44 -8.07
CA PRO A 329 -8.37 21.25 -8.07
C PRO A 329 -9.21 21.14 -6.79
N TYR A 330 -9.02 20.09 -5.98
CA TYR A 330 -9.92 19.70 -4.90
C TYR A 330 -9.41 20.11 -3.50
N LYS A 331 -8.89 21.33 -3.37
CA LYS A 331 -8.33 21.82 -2.09
C LYS A 331 -9.35 21.80 -0.94
N GLU A 332 -10.59 22.19 -1.21
CA GLU A 332 -11.68 22.21 -0.22
C GLU A 332 -12.24 20.83 0.11
N GLN A 333 -12.12 19.87 -0.83
CA GLN A 333 -12.57 18.49 -0.69
C GLN A 333 -11.39 17.51 -0.68
N ALA A 334 -10.21 17.97 -0.23
CA ALA A 334 -8.96 17.21 -0.31
C ALA A 334 -9.05 15.84 0.38
N GLY A 335 -9.83 15.72 1.46
CA GLY A 335 -10.07 14.45 2.15
C GLY A 335 -10.82 13.44 1.30
N ALA A 336 -11.93 13.84 0.68
CA ALA A 336 -12.74 12.99 -0.19
C ALA A 336 -11.96 12.59 -1.47
N ALA A 337 -11.27 13.55 -2.08
CA ALA A 337 -10.45 13.30 -3.27
C ALA A 337 -9.28 12.34 -2.97
N ALA A 338 -8.61 12.49 -1.82
CA ALA A 338 -7.54 11.60 -1.40
C ALA A 338 -8.05 10.19 -1.09
N ALA A 339 -9.19 10.08 -0.40
CA ALA A 339 -9.84 8.82 -0.10
C ALA A 339 -10.26 8.09 -1.39
N MET A 340 -10.90 8.82 -2.32
CA MET A 340 -11.35 8.26 -3.61
C MET A 340 -10.15 7.85 -4.47
N SER A 341 -9.09 8.66 -4.55
CA SER A 341 -7.89 8.32 -5.31
C SER A 341 -7.16 7.11 -4.72
N GLY A 342 -6.93 7.10 -3.39
CA GLY A 342 -6.23 5.99 -2.72
C GLY A 342 -7.07 4.72 -2.60
N GLY A 343 -8.35 4.85 -2.24
CA GLY A 343 -9.28 3.73 -2.14
C GLY A 343 -9.58 3.09 -3.49
N GLY A 344 -9.74 3.93 -4.54
CA GLY A 344 -9.91 3.44 -5.90
C GLY A 344 -8.64 2.80 -6.47
N GLN A 345 -7.45 3.31 -6.10
CA GLN A 345 -6.17 2.72 -6.47
C GLN A 345 -6.03 1.29 -5.91
N MET A 346 -6.35 1.08 -4.64
CA MET A 346 -6.26 -0.22 -3.99
C MET A 346 -7.44 -1.14 -4.37
N GLY A 347 -8.67 -0.63 -4.37
CA GLY A 347 -9.85 -1.40 -4.77
C GLY A 347 -9.85 -1.77 -6.25
N GLY A 348 -9.41 -0.87 -7.14
CA GLY A 348 -9.29 -1.15 -8.57
C GLY A 348 -8.23 -2.19 -8.91
N SER A 349 -7.20 -2.36 -8.07
CA SER A 349 -6.17 -3.38 -8.25
C SER A 349 -6.57 -4.75 -7.67
N SER A 350 -7.72 -4.85 -7.01
CA SER A 350 -8.27 -6.13 -6.53
C SER A 350 -9.04 -6.91 -7.61
N LEU A 351 -9.44 -6.22 -8.68
CA LEU A 351 -10.12 -6.80 -9.85
C LEU A 351 -9.11 -7.39 -10.83
#